data_42890e9f267661d5ffe32fce108f7c30
#
_entry.id   42890e9f267661d5ffe32fce108f7c30
#
_cell.length_a   1.000
_cell.length_b   1.000
_cell.length_c   1.000
_cell.angle_alpha   90.00
_cell.angle_beta   90.00
_cell.angle_gamma   90.00
#
_symmetry.space_group_name_H-M   'P 1'
#
loop_
_entity.id
_entity.type
_entity.pdbx_description
1 polymer ?
#
loop_
_entity_poly.entity_id
_entity_poly.type
_entity_poly.pdbx_seq_one_letter_code
_entity_poly.pdbx_strand_id
1 'polypeptide(L)'
;KDLPVSVAFAPIVVHNSLAEVISKAGLKQMHIAETEKYAHVTFFLNGTVEEPFAGEERKLVPSPRVSSYDQQPEMSAFAITKEAKKIIDSGKYDFIVLNFANPDMVAHTGNLTAGIKACEVTDKCLGELADYTLAQNGVMVITADHSNAEEMANLQTTEMDKEHSTNPVPLIIVGKDFLGQAGLSGDAPEDDLSL
;
A
#
# COMPACT_ATOMS: atom_id res chain seq x y z
N LYS A 1 1.51 -16.83 22.86
CA LYS A 1 0.91 -17.52 24.03
C LYS A 1 -0.10 -18.49 23.47
N ASP A 2 0.18 -19.79 23.61
CA ASP A 2 -0.74 -20.84 23.18
C ASP A 2 -1.97 -20.82 24.09
N LEU A 3 -3.11 -20.52 23.52
CA LEU A 3 -4.39 -20.63 24.21
C LEU A 3 -4.85 -22.07 24.14
N PRO A 4 -5.43 -22.64 25.21
CA PRO A 4 -5.93 -24.01 25.23
C PRO A 4 -7.29 -24.07 24.52
N VAL A 5 -7.28 -23.85 23.21
CA VAL A 5 -8.47 -23.84 22.35
C VAL A 5 -8.26 -24.73 21.14
N SER A 6 -9.34 -25.35 20.64
CA SER A 6 -9.33 -26.04 19.37
C SER A 6 -9.57 -25.03 18.24
N VAL A 7 -8.74 -25.05 17.22
CA VAL A 7 -8.85 -24.17 16.06
C VAL A 7 -9.67 -24.89 14.98
N ALA A 8 -10.83 -24.33 14.63
CA ALA A 8 -11.71 -24.92 13.61
C ALA A 8 -11.12 -24.76 12.19
N PHE A 9 -10.49 -23.59 11.93
CA PHE A 9 -9.83 -23.29 10.67
C PHE A 9 -8.40 -22.80 10.99
N ALA A 10 -7.41 -23.61 10.66
CA ALA A 10 -6.01 -23.22 10.87
C ALA A 10 -5.63 -22.08 9.91
N PRO A 11 -4.79 -21.11 10.35
CA PRO A 11 -4.26 -20.11 9.45
C PRO A 11 -3.52 -20.77 8.28
N ILE A 12 -3.73 -20.24 7.07
CA ILE A 12 -2.98 -20.68 5.89
C ILE A 12 -1.73 -19.81 5.80
N VAL A 13 -0.56 -20.43 5.77
CA VAL A 13 0.69 -19.75 5.45
C VAL A 13 0.87 -19.76 3.94
N VAL A 14 0.98 -18.57 3.36
CA VAL A 14 1.21 -18.41 1.93
C VAL A 14 2.71 -18.56 1.65
N HIS A 15 3.09 -19.57 0.88
CA HIS A 15 4.46 -19.76 0.43
C HIS A 15 4.72 -19.03 -0.89
N ASN A 16 5.98 -18.63 -1.11
CA ASN A 16 6.40 -17.86 -2.26
C ASN A 16 5.65 -16.50 -2.37
N SER A 17 5.40 -15.87 -1.23
CA SER A 17 5.02 -14.46 -1.22
C SER A 17 6.08 -13.61 -1.94
N LEU A 18 5.70 -12.43 -2.42
CA LEU A 18 6.64 -11.54 -3.13
C LEU A 18 7.92 -11.29 -2.31
N ALA A 19 7.77 -10.98 -1.02
CA ALA A 19 8.90 -10.76 -0.13
C ALA A 19 9.81 -12.00 0.01
N GLU A 20 9.21 -13.19 0.09
CA GLU A 20 9.96 -14.45 0.15
C GLU A 20 10.74 -14.72 -1.15
N VAL A 21 10.13 -14.46 -2.31
CA VAL A 21 10.77 -14.65 -3.63
C VAL A 21 11.95 -13.69 -3.79
N ILE A 22 11.80 -12.41 -3.42
CA ILE A 22 12.88 -11.42 -3.44
C ILE A 22 14.03 -11.86 -2.54
N SER A 23 13.71 -12.32 -1.33
CA SER A 23 14.70 -12.85 -0.39
C SER A 23 15.45 -14.06 -0.93
N LYS A 24 14.73 -15.03 -1.52
CA LYS A 24 15.35 -16.23 -2.17
C LYS A 24 16.27 -15.88 -3.34
N ALA A 25 15.99 -14.77 -4.02
CA ALA A 25 16.85 -14.24 -5.07
C ALA A 25 18.12 -13.55 -4.52
N GLY A 26 18.28 -13.44 -3.20
CA GLY A 26 19.40 -12.77 -2.55
C GLY A 26 19.36 -11.26 -2.63
N LEU A 27 18.21 -10.70 -3.01
CA LEU A 27 17.98 -9.26 -3.14
C LEU A 27 17.61 -8.62 -1.81
N LYS A 28 17.89 -7.34 -1.68
CA LYS A 28 17.57 -6.54 -0.49
C LYS A 28 16.28 -5.77 -0.68
N GLN A 29 15.46 -5.76 0.33
CA GLN A 29 14.15 -5.11 0.28
C GLN A 29 13.88 -4.24 1.52
N MET A 30 13.14 -3.15 1.31
CA MET A 30 12.69 -2.25 2.37
C MET A 30 11.17 -2.13 2.33
N HIS A 31 10.54 -2.35 3.48
CA HIS A 31 9.11 -2.19 3.67
C HIS A 31 8.84 -0.98 4.55
N ILE A 32 8.06 -0.02 4.07
CA ILE A 32 7.77 1.23 4.78
C ILE A 32 6.28 1.55 4.78
N ALA A 33 5.74 1.83 5.94
CA ALA A 33 4.39 2.36 6.11
C ALA A 33 4.26 3.11 7.44
N GLU A 34 3.16 3.82 7.60
CA GLU A 34 2.78 4.33 8.90
C GLU A 34 2.03 3.28 9.73
N THR A 35 1.81 3.56 11.02
CA THR A 35 1.31 2.58 12.01
C THR A 35 0.10 1.80 11.52
N GLU A 36 -0.91 2.48 10.93
CA GLU A 36 -2.18 1.87 10.52
C GLU A 36 -2.07 0.84 9.39
N LYS A 37 -1.06 0.98 8.54
CA LYS A 37 -0.82 0.08 7.40
C LYS A 37 0.51 -0.68 7.48
N TYR A 38 1.16 -0.67 8.64
CA TYR A 38 2.44 -1.37 8.80
C TYR A 38 2.32 -2.88 8.63
N ALA A 39 1.29 -3.49 9.19
CA ALA A 39 1.04 -4.91 9.03
C ALA A 39 0.77 -5.32 7.56
N HIS A 40 0.19 -4.41 6.75
CA HIS A 40 -0.12 -4.69 5.35
C HIS A 40 1.14 -4.85 4.50
N VAL A 41 2.17 -4.03 4.74
CA VAL A 41 3.44 -4.13 4.02
C VAL A 41 4.44 -5.08 4.70
N THR A 42 4.10 -5.69 5.82
CA THR A 42 4.97 -6.63 6.55
C THR A 42 4.31 -7.99 6.69
N PHE A 43 3.54 -8.21 7.74
CA PHE A 43 2.93 -9.50 8.07
C PHE A 43 2.08 -10.07 6.91
N PHE A 44 1.17 -9.27 6.33
CA PHE A 44 0.29 -9.76 5.26
C PHE A 44 1.04 -9.95 3.94
N LEU A 45 1.90 -9.00 3.56
CA LEU A 45 2.73 -9.13 2.36
C LEU A 45 3.68 -10.33 2.43
N ASN A 46 4.12 -10.70 3.64
CA ASN A 46 4.98 -11.84 3.90
C ASN A 46 4.21 -13.18 3.95
N GLY A 47 2.92 -13.20 3.58
CA GLY A 47 2.12 -14.40 3.60
C GLY A 47 1.80 -14.90 5.02
N THR A 48 1.52 -13.98 5.94
CA THR A 48 1.26 -14.19 7.38
C THR A 48 2.48 -14.65 8.19
N VAL A 49 3.68 -14.36 7.70
CA VAL A 49 4.94 -14.60 8.44
C VAL A 49 5.36 -13.31 9.15
N GLU A 50 5.49 -13.37 10.49
CA GLU A 50 5.85 -12.20 11.31
C GLU A 50 7.32 -11.80 11.14
N GLU A 51 8.22 -12.80 11.11
CA GLU A 51 9.65 -12.55 11.03
C GLU A 51 10.05 -12.03 9.64
N PRO A 52 10.91 -11.00 9.57
CA PRO A 52 11.45 -10.53 8.30
C PRO A 52 12.20 -11.62 7.55
N PHE A 53 12.05 -11.69 6.25
CA PHE A 53 12.89 -12.56 5.42
C PHE A 53 14.33 -12.05 5.34
N ALA A 54 15.27 -12.90 4.95
CA ALA A 54 16.65 -12.49 4.77
C ALA A 54 16.77 -11.35 3.73
N GLY A 55 17.45 -10.27 4.10
CA GLY A 55 17.56 -9.07 3.26
C GLY A 55 16.37 -8.10 3.35
N GLU A 56 15.35 -8.42 4.13
CA GLU A 56 14.22 -7.54 4.42
C GLU A 56 14.53 -6.62 5.61
N GLU A 57 14.35 -5.33 5.41
CA GLU A 57 14.35 -4.32 6.45
C GLU A 57 13.01 -3.59 6.47
N ARG A 58 12.64 -3.09 7.63
CA ARG A 58 11.32 -2.49 7.88
C ARG A 58 11.47 -1.10 8.48
N LYS A 59 10.67 -0.16 8.00
CA LYS A 59 10.61 1.19 8.51
C LYS A 59 9.19 1.55 8.90
N LEU A 60 8.94 1.69 10.20
CA LEU A 60 7.71 2.24 10.72
C LEU A 60 7.80 3.76 10.85
N VAL A 61 6.82 4.47 10.30
CA VAL A 61 6.58 5.90 10.53
C VAL A 61 5.36 6.01 11.44
N PRO A 62 5.41 6.69 12.59
CA PRO A 62 4.25 6.81 13.46
C PRO A 62 3.10 7.55 12.76
N SER A 63 1.88 7.02 12.85
CA SER A 63 0.67 7.75 12.47
C SER A 63 0.39 8.93 13.42
N PRO A 64 -0.30 9.98 12.98
CA PRO A 64 -0.62 11.12 13.83
C PRO A 64 -1.54 10.70 14.99
N ARG A 65 -1.32 11.30 16.17
CA ARG A 65 -2.14 11.06 17.36
C ARG A 65 -3.34 12.00 17.39
N VAL A 66 -4.34 11.69 16.58
CA VAL A 66 -5.61 12.44 16.52
C VAL A 66 -6.77 11.54 16.92
N SER A 67 -7.89 12.12 17.32
CA SER A 67 -9.09 11.34 17.69
C SER A 67 -9.80 10.74 16.47
N SER A 68 -9.63 11.35 15.30
CA SER A 68 -10.17 10.89 14.02
C SER A 68 -9.28 11.42 12.89
N TYR A 69 -9.01 10.62 11.87
CA TYR A 69 -8.06 10.97 10.80
C TYR A 69 -8.56 12.03 9.83
N ASP A 70 -9.86 12.33 9.81
CA ASP A 70 -10.40 13.48 9.07
C ASP A 70 -9.93 14.84 9.61
N GLN A 71 -9.40 14.89 10.84
CA GLN A 71 -8.78 16.09 11.41
C GLN A 71 -7.38 16.36 10.86
N GLN A 72 -6.72 15.33 10.31
CA GLN A 72 -5.39 15.42 9.70
C GLN A 72 -5.31 14.48 8.47
N PRO A 73 -5.98 14.85 7.35
CA PRO A 73 -6.12 13.96 6.18
C PRO A 73 -4.82 13.57 5.50
N GLU A 74 -3.77 14.35 5.68
CA GLU A 74 -2.43 14.02 5.19
C GLU A 74 -1.78 12.87 5.96
N MET A 75 -2.25 12.58 7.17
CA MET A 75 -1.65 11.61 8.07
C MET A 75 -0.11 11.70 8.07
N SER A 76 0.60 10.63 7.79
CA SER A 76 2.07 10.63 7.73
C SER A 76 2.64 10.56 6.31
N ALA A 77 1.82 10.82 5.27
CA ALA A 77 2.22 10.66 3.87
C ALA A 77 3.49 11.45 3.50
N PHE A 78 3.61 12.71 3.93
CA PHE A 78 4.81 13.52 3.67
C PHE A 78 6.06 12.97 4.38
N ALA A 79 5.91 12.44 5.60
CA ALA A 79 7.01 11.83 6.33
C ALA A 79 7.47 10.54 5.65
N ILE A 80 6.53 9.69 5.19
CA ILE A 80 6.81 8.48 4.41
C ILE A 80 7.56 8.86 3.13
N THR A 81 7.08 9.84 2.37
CA THR A 81 7.72 10.31 1.13
C THR A 81 9.16 10.76 1.38
N LYS A 82 9.39 11.53 2.45
CA LYS A 82 10.73 11.96 2.85
C LYS A 82 11.65 10.79 3.19
N GLU A 83 11.17 9.82 3.95
CA GLU A 83 11.95 8.62 4.31
C GLU A 83 12.19 7.73 3.08
N ALA A 84 11.20 7.55 2.21
CA ALA A 84 11.36 6.79 0.98
C ALA A 84 12.47 7.37 0.08
N LYS A 85 12.51 8.68 -0.09
CA LYS A 85 13.60 9.35 -0.84
C LYS A 85 14.99 9.05 -0.25
N LYS A 86 15.14 9.10 1.08
CA LYS A 86 16.42 8.74 1.74
C LYS A 86 16.78 7.27 1.53
N ILE A 87 15.77 6.38 1.55
CA ILE A 87 15.94 4.95 1.31
C ILE A 87 16.42 4.72 -0.11
N ILE A 88 15.81 5.37 -1.10
CA ILE A 88 16.21 5.32 -2.51
C ILE A 88 17.65 5.85 -2.67
N ASP A 89 17.98 7.01 -2.08
CA ASP A 89 19.31 7.60 -2.14
C ASP A 89 20.41 6.70 -1.58
N SER A 90 20.09 5.85 -0.62
CA SER A 90 21.06 4.93 -0.03
C SER A 90 21.62 3.93 -1.03
N GLY A 91 20.91 3.67 -2.14
CA GLY A 91 21.26 2.64 -3.13
C GLY A 91 21.38 1.24 -2.56
N LYS A 92 20.84 1.03 -1.36
CA LYS A 92 21.01 -0.22 -0.60
C LYS A 92 20.03 -1.32 -1.02
N TYR A 93 18.86 -0.94 -1.51
CA TYR A 93 17.75 -1.85 -1.72
C TYR A 93 17.43 -2.01 -3.20
N ASP A 94 17.16 -3.25 -3.59
CA ASP A 94 16.74 -3.63 -4.93
C ASP A 94 15.22 -3.48 -5.11
N PHE A 95 14.47 -3.62 -4.00
CA PHE A 95 13.02 -3.50 -3.96
C PHE A 95 12.59 -2.67 -2.75
N ILE A 96 11.62 -1.78 -2.98
CA ILE A 96 11.03 -0.95 -1.92
C ILE A 96 9.51 -1.05 -2.08
N VAL A 97 8.82 -1.43 -1.01
CA VAL A 97 7.37 -1.36 -0.92
C VAL A 97 6.97 -0.33 0.13
N LEU A 98 6.01 0.52 -0.22
CA LEU A 98 5.43 1.47 0.71
C LEU A 98 3.91 1.51 0.58
N ASN A 99 3.23 1.89 1.66
CA ASN A 99 1.80 2.13 1.65
C ASN A 99 1.51 3.53 2.22
N PHE A 100 0.63 4.26 1.52
CA PHE A 100 0.02 5.49 1.99
C PHE A 100 -1.35 5.17 2.59
N ALA A 101 -1.45 5.24 3.92
CA ALA A 101 -2.64 4.85 4.66
C ALA A 101 -3.80 5.85 4.54
N ASN A 102 -3.51 7.09 4.20
CA ASN A 102 -4.44 8.20 4.36
C ASN A 102 -5.71 8.12 3.49
N PRO A 103 -5.74 7.67 2.23
CA PRO A 103 -6.99 7.55 1.49
C PRO A 103 -7.98 6.61 2.19
N ASP A 104 -7.52 5.43 2.58
CA ASP A 104 -8.34 4.43 3.24
C ASP A 104 -8.78 4.87 4.65
N MET A 105 -7.84 5.24 5.50
CA MET A 105 -8.12 5.58 6.89
C MET A 105 -9.03 6.80 7.03
N VAL A 106 -8.91 7.77 6.13
CA VAL A 106 -9.78 8.94 6.11
C VAL A 106 -11.15 8.61 5.53
N ALA A 107 -11.23 7.75 4.50
CA ALA A 107 -12.50 7.31 3.93
C ALA A 107 -13.38 6.62 4.98
N HIS A 108 -12.82 5.80 5.86
CA HIS A 108 -13.53 5.18 6.97
C HIS A 108 -14.20 6.17 7.94
N THR A 109 -13.81 7.44 7.95
CA THR A 109 -14.49 8.46 8.73
C THR A 109 -15.82 8.89 8.12
N GLY A 110 -16.02 8.68 6.83
CA GLY A 110 -17.17 9.13 6.05
C GLY A 110 -17.14 10.63 5.72
N ASN A 111 -16.07 11.35 6.03
CA ASN A 111 -15.93 12.78 5.72
C ASN A 111 -15.37 12.95 4.29
N LEU A 112 -16.27 13.13 3.31
CA LEU A 112 -15.91 13.24 1.89
C LEU A 112 -14.88 14.37 1.63
N THR A 113 -15.02 15.52 2.27
CA THR A 113 -14.07 16.63 2.08
C THR A 113 -12.67 16.26 2.55
N ALA A 114 -12.56 15.57 3.68
CA ALA A 114 -11.30 15.05 4.17
C ALA A 114 -10.75 13.93 3.28
N GLY A 115 -11.62 13.05 2.77
CA GLY A 115 -11.26 12.00 1.81
C GLY A 115 -10.64 12.56 0.53
N ILE A 116 -11.28 13.57 -0.07
CA ILE A 116 -10.72 14.29 -1.22
C ILE A 116 -9.33 14.85 -0.89
N LYS A 117 -9.19 15.47 0.28
CA LYS A 117 -7.90 16.01 0.71
C LYS A 117 -6.84 14.94 0.89
N ALA A 118 -7.19 13.78 1.44
CA ALA A 118 -6.29 12.64 1.57
C ALA A 118 -5.79 12.15 0.20
N CYS A 119 -6.69 12.03 -0.78
CA CYS A 119 -6.33 11.64 -2.16
C CYS A 119 -5.42 12.68 -2.83
N GLU A 120 -5.70 13.99 -2.70
CA GLU A 120 -4.83 15.06 -3.22
C GLU A 120 -3.43 15.00 -2.64
N VAL A 121 -3.30 14.72 -1.34
CA VAL A 121 -2.00 14.58 -0.67
C VAL A 121 -1.26 13.34 -1.18
N THR A 122 -1.97 12.22 -1.33
CA THR A 122 -1.38 10.99 -1.87
C THR A 122 -0.90 11.18 -3.30
N ASP A 123 -1.72 11.79 -4.17
CA ASP A 123 -1.33 12.11 -5.55
C ASP A 123 -0.05 12.96 -5.60
N LYS A 124 0.01 14.01 -4.79
CA LYS A 124 1.23 14.83 -4.67
C LYS A 124 2.45 14.01 -4.25
N CYS A 125 2.31 13.15 -3.24
CA CYS A 125 3.40 12.31 -2.76
C CYS A 125 3.83 11.28 -3.81
N LEU A 126 2.89 10.69 -4.53
CA LEU A 126 3.15 9.76 -5.63
C LEU A 126 3.88 10.47 -6.78
N GLY A 127 3.45 11.68 -7.18
CA GLY A 127 4.12 12.47 -8.19
C GLY A 127 5.58 12.77 -7.81
N GLU A 128 5.82 13.18 -6.57
CA GLU A 128 7.17 13.43 -6.06
C GLU A 128 8.05 12.16 -6.08
N LEU A 129 7.50 10.99 -5.73
CA LEU A 129 8.23 9.71 -5.74
C LEU A 129 8.45 9.21 -7.17
N ALA A 130 7.49 9.41 -8.08
CA ALA A 130 7.61 9.04 -9.48
C ALA A 130 8.77 9.80 -10.14
N ASP A 131 8.78 11.14 -10.01
CA ASP A 131 9.87 11.97 -10.53
C ASP A 131 11.22 11.56 -9.94
N TYR A 132 11.25 11.28 -8.65
CA TYR A 132 12.47 10.88 -7.94
C TYR A 132 12.98 9.52 -8.41
N THR A 133 12.08 8.54 -8.59
CA THR A 133 12.40 7.20 -9.07
C THR A 133 12.92 7.24 -10.52
N LEU A 134 12.27 8.03 -11.39
CA LEU A 134 12.70 8.24 -12.77
C LEU A 134 14.10 8.87 -12.86
N ALA A 135 14.42 9.82 -11.96
CA ALA A 135 15.74 10.45 -11.89
C ALA A 135 16.84 9.43 -11.53
N GLN A 136 16.51 8.39 -10.77
CA GLN A 136 17.41 7.29 -10.40
C GLN A 136 17.42 6.13 -11.40
N ASN A 137 16.73 6.24 -12.55
CA ASN A 137 16.51 5.19 -13.53
C ASN A 137 15.79 3.96 -12.94
N GLY A 138 14.99 4.17 -11.91
CA GLY A 138 14.16 3.13 -11.31
C GLY A 138 12.83 2.93 -12.05
N VAL A 139 12.11 1.91 -11.63
CA VAL A 139 10.72 1.63 -12.05
C VAL A 139 9.83 1.70 -10.81
N MET A 140 8.69 2.37 -10.92
CA MET A 140 7.70 2.44 -9.85
C MET A 140 6.38 1.81 -10.34
N VAL A 141 5.82 0.94 -9.52
CA VAL A 141 4.49 0.38 -9.73
C VAL A 141 3.57 0.99 -8.67
N ILE A 142 2.45 1.55 -9.11
CA ILE A 142 1.45 2.16 -8.25
C ILE A 142 0.18 1.32 -8.36
N THR A 143 -0.31 0.87 -7.23
CA THR A 143 -1.57 0.12 -7.09
C THR A 143 -2.18 0.38 -5.72
N ALA A 144 -3.27 -0.26 -5.39
CA ALA A 144 -3.85 -0.26 -4.05
C ALA A 144 -4.01 -1.70 -3.53
N ASP A 145 -4.08 -1.86 -2.23
CA ASP A 145 -4.36 -3.13 -1.55
C ASP A 145 -5.86 -3.49 -1.63
N HIS A 146 -6.74 -2.50 -1.74
CA HIS A 146 -8.18 -2.61 -1.95
C HIS A 146 -8.75 -1.24 -2.33
N SER A 147 -10.02 -1.19 -2.66
CA SER A 147 -10.79 0.01 -2.95
C SER A 147 -11.56 0.48 -1.71
N ASN A 148 -11.76 1.79 -1.55
CA ASN A 148 -12.54 2.43 -0.49
C ASN A 148 -12.87 3.89 -0.83
N ALA A 149 -11.84 4.75 -0.99
CA ALA A 149 -11.99 6.20 -1.08
C ALA A 149 -12.78 6.68 -2.32
N GLU A 150 -12.92 5.86 -3.36
CA GLU A 150 -13.69 6.19 -4.57
C GLU A 150 -15.19 6.01 -4.37
N GLU A 151 -15.64 5.34 -3.29
CA GLU A 151 -17.06 5.05 -3.01
C GLU A 151 -17.44 5.39 -1.56
N MET A 152 -17.20 6.63 -1.15
CA MET A 152 -17.51 7.12 0.21
C MET A 152 -19.00 7.46 0.42
N ALA A 153 -19.83 7.34 -0.61
CA ALA A 153 -21.26 7.57 -0.52
C ALA A 153 -22.01 6.60 -1.43
N ASN A 154 -23.04 6.00 -0.90
CA ASN A 154 -23.94 5.17 -1.70
C ASN A 154 -24.71 6.07 -2.67
N LEU A 155 -24.50 5.88 -3.96
CA LEU A 155 -25.11 6.74 -5.02
C LEU A 155 -26.65 6.64 -5.08
N GLN A 156 -27.25 5.58 -4.52
CA GLN A 156 -28.70 5.37 -4.52
C GLN A 156 -29.37 5.94 -3.24
N THR A 157 -28.74 5.76 -2.08
CA THR A 157 -29.33 6.17 -0.79
C THR A 157 -28.77 7.50 -0.30
N THR A 158 -27.68 7.99 -0.86
CA THR A 158 -26.91 9.16 -0.38
C THR A 158 -26.38 9.00 1.05
N GLU A 159 -26.46 7.80 1.61
CA GLU A 159 -25.86 7.50 2.90
C GLU A 159 -24.34 7.37 2.75
N MET A 160 -23.62 7.71 3.80
CA MET A 160 -22.17 7.55 3.83
C MET A 160 -21.81 6.07 3.84
N ASP A 161 -20.95 5.66 2.90
CA ASP A 161 -20.31 4.38 2.91
C ASP A 161 -18.93 4.49 3.57
N LYS A 162 -18.58 3.56 4.43
CA LYS A 162 -17.32 3.53 5.18
C LYS A 162 -16.61 2.20 5.04
N GLU A 163 -17.15 1.33 4.22
CA GLU A 163 -16.63 -0.02 4.01
C GLU A 163 -15.76 -0.05 2.76
N HIS A 164 -14.99 -1.13 2.63
CA HIS A 164 -14.23 -1.36 1.41
C HIS A 164 -15.18 -1.73 0.28
N SER A 165 -14.93 -1.18 -0.90
CA SER A 165 -15.68 -1.57 -2.11
C SER A 165 -15.00 -2.73 -2.85
N THR A 166 -15.71 -3.32 -3.79
CA THR A 166 -15.18 -4.36 -4.70
C THR A 166 -14.73 -3.79 -6.05
N ASN A 167 -14.61 -2.47 -6.15
CA ASN A 167 -14.16 -1.81 -7.37
C ASN A 167 -12.72 -2.20 -7.73
N PRO A 168 -12.38 -2.28 -9.03
CA PRO A 168 -11.03 -2.53 -9.46
C PRO A 168 -10.07 -1.42 -8.97
N VAL A 169 -8.88 -1.83 -8.52
CA VAL A 169 -7.82 -0.89 -8.15
C VAL A 169 -6.98 -0.49 -9.36
N PRO A 170 -6.40 0.72 -9.39
CA PRO A 170 -5.53 1.14 -10.47
C PRO A 170 -4.23 0.33 -10.48
N LEU A 171 -3.66 0.13 -11.67
CA LEU A 171 -2.31 -0.37 -11.86
C LEU A 171 -1.57 0.56 -12.82
N ILE A 172 -0.57 1.29 -12.33
CA ILE A 172 0.21 2.24 -13.10
C ILE A 172 1.68 1.87 -13.02
N ILE A 173 2.36 1.81 -14.16
CA ILE A 173 3.81 1.55 -14.22
C ILE A 173 4.50 2.82 -14.70
N VAL A 174 5.44 3.31 -13.90
CA VAL A 174 6.25 4.50 -14.18
C VAL A 174 7.70 4.08 -14.37
N GLY A 175 8.23 4.29 -15.57
CA GLY A 175 9.62 3.95 -15.91
C GLY A 175 9.95 4.43 -17.31
N LYS A 176 11.22 4.73 -17.57
CA LYS A 176 11.66 5.25 -18.88
C LYS A 176 11.36 4.28 -20.03
N ASP A 177 11.46 2.99 -19.78
CA ASP A 177 11.24 1.94 -20.77
C ASP A 177 9.75 1.71 -21.10
N PHE A 178 8.85 2.29 -20.30
CA PHE A 178 7.40 2.18 -20.48
C PHE A 178 6.78 3.42 -21.10
N LEU A 179 7.57 4.45 -21.40
CA LEU A 179 7.07 5.69 -21.97
C LEU A 179 6.48 5.46 -23.37
N GLY A 180 5.21 5.84 -23.55
CA GLY A 180 4.50 5.71 -24.82
C GLY A 180 4.07 4.29 -25.20
N GLN A 181 4.26 3.32 -24.32
CA GLN A 181 3.66 1.99 -24.48
C GLN A 181 2.16 2.05 -24.18
N ALA A 182 1.36 1.33 -24.98
CA ALA A 182 -0.05 1.13 -24.65
C ALA A 182 -0.14 0.39 -23.31
N GLY A 183 -1.14 0.77 -22.49
CA GLY A 183 -1.36 0.12 -21.21
C GLY A 183 -1.46 -1.41 -21.36
N LEU A 184 -1.23 -2.10 -20.27
CA LEU A 184 -1.43 -3.54 -20.21
C LEU A 184 -2.91 -3.81 -20.53
N SER A 185 -3.22 -4.16 -21.79
CA SER A 185 -4.51 -4.69 -22.16
C SER A 185 -4.53 -6.15 -21.70
N GLY A 186 -4.89 -6.37 -20.45
CA GLY A 186 -5.27 -7.68 -19.98
C GLY A 186 -6.77 -7.69 -19.85
N ASP A 187 -7.47 -8.44 -20.70
CA ASP A 187 -8.72 -9.01 -20.27
C ASP A 187 -8.37 -9.88 -19.07
N ALA A 188 -8.50 -9.32 -17.85
CA ALA A 188 -8.50 -10.15 -16.67
C ALA A 188 -9.65 -11.14 -16.86
N PRO A 189 -9.43 -12.45 -16.73
CA PRO A 189 -10.54 -13.38 -16.76
C PRO A 189 -11.51 -12.97 -15.65
N GLU A 190 -12.76 -12.71 -16.01
CA GLU A 190 -13.83 -12.28 -15.10
C GLU A 190 -14.15 -13.30 -14.00
N ASP A 191 -13.47 -14.44 -13.96
CA ASP A 191 -13.94 -15.63 -13.26
C ASP A 191 -13.09 -16.13 -12.10
N ASP A 192 -12.10 -15.39 -11.56
CA ASP A 192 -11.26 -15.98 -10.50
C ASP A 192 -10.94 -15.05 -9.29
N LEU A 193 -11.90 -14.24 -8.87
CA LEU A 193 -11.84 -13.51 -7.59
C LEU A 193 -12.89 -14.01 -6.58
N SER A 194 -13.16 -15.31 -6.55
CA SER A 194 -13.88 -15.93 -5.44
C SER A 194 -12.89 -16.52 -4.45
N LEU A 195 -12.45 -15.68 -3.51
CA LEU A 195 -11.86 -16.12 -2.25
C LEU A 195 -12.89 -16.05 -1.14
#